data_d295dc9cf777b0496722b1c7538d42b3
#
_entry.id   d295dc9cf777b0496722b1c7538d42b3
#
_cell.length_a   1.000
_cell.length_b   1.000
_cell.length_c   1.000
_cell.angle_alpha   90.00
_cell.angle_beta   90.00
_cell.angle_gamma   90.00
#
_symmetry.space_group_name_H-M   'P 1'
#
loop_
_entity.id
_entity.type
_entity.pdbx_description
1 polymer ?
#
loop_
_entity_poly.entity_id
_entity_poly.type
_entity_poly.pdbx_seq_one_letter_code
_entity_poly.pdbx_strand_id
1 'polypeptide(L)'
;MNYTQFREAAYRHLVSCKQLLNDAKDSTTKKDAKDRLCLEIYYLSGYILESMLSYAVCSSMNVNGDVNQSKPFKEDRTRFKVHNLNQKYNYALQNGCNGLRNICFFQKKHQDNLVQNLFDDWRVEYRYENRSNLSPEILSKYISSIEGIYQTILKKYTR
;
A
#
# COMPACT_ATOMS: atom_id res chain seq x y z
N MET A 1 -16.80 0.10 -11.55
CA MET A 1 -15.97 0.81 -10.54
C MET A 1 -15.12 1.86 -11.27
N ASN A 2 -15.13 3.13 -10.82
CA ASN A 2 -14.25 4.18 -11.37
C ASN A 2 -12.85 4.01 -10.76
N TYR A 3 -11.80 4.29 -11.54
CA TYR A 3 -10.42 4.15 -11.06
C TYR A 3 -10.04 5.11 -9.92
N THR A 4 -10.74 6.24 -9.79
CA THR A 4 -10.55 7.15 -8.64
C THR A 4 -10.89 6.50 -7.30
N GLN A 5 -11.74 5.47 -7.31
CA GLN A 5 -12.10 4.71 -6.11
C GLN A 5 -10.89 3.96 -5.50
N PHE A 6 -9.86 3.64 -6.28
CA PHE A 6 -8.61 3.12 -5.74
C PHE A 6 -7.90 4.16 -4.86
N ARG A 7 -7.83 5.42 -5.31
CA ARG A 7 -7.27 6.53 -4.52
C ARG A 7 -8.06 6.74 -3.23
N GLU A 8 -9.37 6.71 -3.32
CA GLU A 8 -10.26 6.87 -2.16
C GLU A 8 -10.12 5.71 -1.16
N ALA A 9 -9.99 4.47 -1.66
CA ALA A 9 -9.74 3.31 -0.83
C ALA A 9 -8.40 3.42 -0.11
N ALA A 10 -7.33 3.78 -0.84
CA ALA A 10 -6.01 4.01 -0.26
C ALA A 10 -6.05 5.09 0.84
N TYR A 11 -6.76 6.20 0.60
CA TYR A 11 -6.91 7.26 1.58
C TYR A 11 -7.63 6.78 2.85
N ARG A 12 -8.74 6.04 2.70
CA ARG A 12 -9.47 5.48 3.86
C ARG A 12 -8.59 4.54 4.68
N HIS A 13 -7.83 3.65 4.03
CA HIS A 13 -6.89 2.78 4.74
C HIS A 13 -5.77 3.56 5.44
N LEU A 14 -5.23 4.62 4.80
CA LEU A 14 -4.21 5.46 5.43
C LEU A 14 -4.73 6.16 6.68
N VAL A 15 -5.94 6.70 6.62
CA VAL A 15 -6.59 7.33 7.79
C VAL A 15 -6.82 6.29 8.89
N SER A 16 -7.32 5.11 8.55
CA SER A 16 -7.52 4.01 9.52
C SER A 16 -6.21 3.59 10.17
N CYS A 17 -5.14 3.40 9.38
CA CYS A 17 -3.82 3.05 9.93
C CYS A 17 -3.31 4.10 10.93
N LYS A 18 -3.49 5.40 10.62
CA LYS A 18 -3.07 6.48 11.53
C LYS A 18 -3.86 6.47 12.83
N GLN A 19 -5.17 6.24 12.76
CA GLN A 19 -6.01 6.14 13.97
C GLN A 19 -5.59 4.95 14.83
N LEU A 20 -5.51 3.75 14.23
CA LEU A 20 -5.08 2.54 14.92
C LEU A 20 -3.68 2.69 15.54
N LEU A 21 -2.79 3.43 14.86
CA LEU A 21 -1.44 3.70 15.36
C LEU A 21 -1.46 4.60 16.61
N ASN A 22 -2.35 5.58 16.66
CA ASN A 22 -2.54 6.41 17.86
C ASN A 22 -3.05 5.55 19.02
N ASP A 23 -4.03 4.68 18.77
CA ASP A 23 -4.58 3.76 19.79
C ASP A 23 -3.50 2.76 20.27
N ALA A 24 -2.64 2.25 19.36
CA ALA A 24 -1.54 1.37 19.73
C ALA A 24 -0.44 2.06 20.53
N LYS A 25 -0.25 3.38 20.37
CA LYS A 25 0.71 4.19 21.14
C LYS A 25 0.19 4.60 22.50
N ASP A 26 -1.11 4.51 22.73
CA ASP A 26 -1.70 4.87 24.03
C ASP A 26 -1.11 3.98 25.14
N SER A 27 -0.61 4.61 26.20
CA SER A 27 -0.02 3.92 27.35
C SER A 27 -1.00 3.04 28.11
N THR A 28 -2.29 3.32 28.00
CA THR A 28 -3.37 2.54 28.65
C THR A 28 -3.75 1.27 27.88
N THR A 29 -3.34 1.15 26.61
CA THR A 29 -3.65 0.00 25.77
C THR A 29 -2.89 -1.23 26.25
N LYS A 30 -3.62 -2.32 26.59
CA LYS A 30 -3.04 -3.59 27.01
C LYS A 30 -2.20 -4.21 25.90
N LYS A 31 -1.14 -4.96 26.26
CA LYS A 31 -0.20 -5.56 25.32
C LYS A 31 -0.88 -6.35 24.21
N ASP A 32 -1.78 -7.28 24.54
CA ASP A 32 -2.46 -8.12 23.54
C ASP A 32 -3.34 -7.31 22.57
N ALA A 33 -3.93 -6.20 23.04
CA ALA A 33 -4.67 -5.29 22.20
C ALA A 33 -3.73 -4.51 21.29
N LYS A 34 -2.58 -4.06 21.82
CA LYS A 34 -1.53 -3.37 21.07
C LYS A 34 -0.98 -4.26 19.94
N ASP A 35 -0.68 -5.52 20.24
CA ASP A 35 -0.16 -6.48 19.24
C ASP A 35 -1.18 -6.70 18.11
N ARG A 36 -2.48 -6.81 18.43
CA ARG A 36 -3.55 -6.90 17.42
C ARG A 36 -3.69 -5.63 16.58
N LEU A 37 -3.63 -4.46 17.20
CA LEU A 37 -3.65 -3.18 16.48
C LEU A 37 -2.45 -3.06 15.50
N CYS A 38 -1.26 -3.44 15.96
CA CYS A 38 -0.07 -3.44 15.12
C CYS A 38 -0.20 -4.35 13.90
N LEU A 39 -0.77 -5.55 14.10
CA LEU A 39 -1.01 -6.48 13.00
C LEU A 39 -2.03 -5.93 11.99
N GLU A 40 -3.13 -5.34 12.48
CA GLU A 40 -4.14 -4.73 11.62
C GLU A 40 -3.59 -3.53 10.83
N ILE A 41 -2.78 -2.67 11.45
CA ILE A 41 -2.08 -1.58 10.76
C ILE A 41 -1.22 -2.13 9.63
N TYR A 42 -0.42 -3.17 9.92
CA TYR A 42 0.47 -3.76 8.93
C TYR A 42 -0.31 -4.40 7.78
N TYR A 43 -1.39 -5.11 8.07
CA TYR A 43 -2.27 -5.69 7.07
C TYR A 43 -2.90 -4.63 6.16
N LEU A 44 -3.53 -3.59 6.73
CA LEU A 44 -4.18 -2.53 5.98
C LEU A 44 -3.19 -1.70 5.14
N SER A 45 -1.98 -1.54 5.63
CA SER A 45 -0.96 -0.73 4.97
C SER A 45 -0.60 -1.21 3.57
N GLY A 46 -0.57 -2.50 3.34
CA GLY A 46 -0.31 -3.04 2.00
C GLY A 46 -1.43 -2.75 1.00
N TYR A 47 -2.67 -2.65 1.46
CA TYR A 47 -3.78 -2.26 0.58
C TYR A 47 -3.72 -0.79 0.17
N ILE A 48 -3.07 0.08 0.97
CA ILE A 48 -2.78 1.46 0.54
C ILE A 48 -1.91 1.43 -0.71
N LEU A 49 -0.82 0.66 -0.67
CA LEU A 49 0.13 0.54 -1.78
C LEU A 49 -0.50 -0.15 -2.99
N GLU A 50 -1.19 -1.25 -2.76
CA GLU A 50 -1.89 -1.98 -3.82
C GLU A 50 -2.89 -1.09 -4.55
N SER A 51 -3.68 -0.33 -3.82
CA SER A 51 -4.68 0.58 -4.38
C SER A 51 -4.02 1.74 -5.14
N MET A 52 -2.94 2.31 -4.61
CA MET A 52 -2.21 3.39 -5.27
C MET A 52 -1.50 2.93 -6.54
N LEU A 53 -0.94 1.72 -6.56
CA LEU A 53 -0.39 1.13 -7.79
C LEU A 53 -1.47 0.90 -8.85
N SER A 54 -2.65 0.41 -8.44
CA SER A 54 -3.80 0.25 -9.36
C SER A 54 -4.26 1.60 -9.92
N TYR A 55 -4.32 2.64 -9.07
CA TYR A 55 -4.62 4.00 -9.47
C TYR A 55 -3.63 4.53 -10.51
N ALA A 56 -2.32 4.35 -10.26
CA ALA A 56 -1.27 4.78 -11.17
C ALA A 56 -1.37 4.09 -12.54
N VAL A 57 -1.62 2.77 -12.57
CA VAL A 57 -1.81 2.01 -13.80
C VAL A 57 -2.99 2.55 -14.60
N CYS A 58 -4.16 2.68 -13.97
CA CYS A 58 -5.36 3.18 -14.65
C CYS A 58 -5.17 4.60 -15.17
N SER A 59 -4.51 5.47 -14.40
CA SER A 59 -4.20 6.83 -14.83
C SER A 59 -3.21 6.85 -16.01
N SER A 60 -2.12 6.06 -15.97
CA SER A 60 -1.15 5.95 -17.06
C SER A 60 -1.78 5.43 -18.35
N MET A 61 -2.68 4.48 -18.24
CA MET A 61 -3.38 3.87 -19.39
C MET A 61 -4.61 4.66 -19.86
N ASN A 62 -4.84 5.85 -19.32
CA ASN A 62 -6.00 6.69 -19.65
C ASN A 62 -7.35 5.97 -19.52
N VAL A 63 -7.50 5.16 -18.46
CA VAL A 63 -8.76 4.47 -18.19
C VAL A 63 -9.84 5.49 -17.87
N ASN A 64 -10.88 5.52 -18.73
CA ASN A 64 -12.06 6.33 -18.52
C ASN A 64 -13.28 5.41 -18.28
N GLY A 65 -14.10 5.73 -17.29
CA GLY A 65 -15.29 4.96 -16.96
C GLY A 65 -15.03 3.74 -16.07
N ASP A 66 -15.68 2.62 -16.37
CA ASP A 66 -15.62 1.41 -15.52
C ASP A 66 -14.30 0.65 -15.71
N VAL A 67 -13.53 0.54 -14.64
CA VAL A 67 -12.27 -0.24 -14.58
C VAL A 67 -12.49 -1.69 -15.03
N ASN A 68 -13.62 -2.31 -14.70
CA ASN A 68 -13.90 -3.69 -15.10
C ASN A 68 -14.03 -3.85 -16.64
N GLN A 69 -14.28 -2.77 -17.36
CA GLN A 69 -14.34 -2.74 -18.83
C GLN A 69 -13.02 -2.28 -19.46
N SER A 70 -12.06 -1.85 -18.65
CA SER A 70 -10.76 -1.33 -19.12
C SER A 70 -9.84 -2.45 -19.60
N LYS A 71 -8.87 -2.07 -20.45
CA LYS A 71 -7.85 -2.97 -20.97
C LYS A 71 -7.06 -3.70 -19.88
N PRO A 72 -6.48 -3.02 -18.87
CA PRO A 72 -5.70 -3.73 -17.84
C PRO A 72 -6.52 -4.78 -17.09
N PHE A 73 -7.80 -4.56 -16.92
CA PHE A 73 -8.66 -5.52 -16.24
C PHE A 73 -9.09 -6.69 -17.14
N LYS A 74 -9.40 -6.44 -18.41
CA LYS A 74 -9.88 -7.48 -19.33
C LYS A 74 -8.73 -8.37 -19.83
N GLU A 75 -7.64 -7.76 -20.29
CA GLU A 75 -6.55 -8.48 -20.95
C GLU A 75 -5.54 -9.08 -19.96
N ASP A 76 -5.40 -8.50 -18.76
CA ASP A 76 -4.37 -8.88 -17.81
C ASP A 76 -4.87 -8.90 -16.36
N ARG A 77 -6.10 -9.42 -16.19
CA ARG A 77 -6.82 -9.41 -14.90
C ARG A 77 -5.99 -10.00 -13.75
N THR A 78 -5.31 -11.10 -14.00
CA THR A 78 -4.51 -11.80 -12.98
C THR A 78 -3.37 -10.91 -12.48
N ARG A 79 -2.65 -10.26 -13.38
CA ARG A 79 -1.53 -9.38 -13.04
C ARG A 79 -2.00 -8.04 -12.46
N PHE A 80 -3.14 -7.52 -12.97
CA PHE A 80 -3.73 -6.30 -12.42
C PHE A 80 -4.27 -6.50 -11.01
N LYS A 81 -4.86 -7.67 -10.70
CA LYS A 81 -5.44 -8.01 -9.38
C LYS A 81 -4.46 -8.69 -8.41
N VAL A 82 -3.21 -8.86 -8.80
CA VAL A 82 -2.23 -9.49 -7.93
C VAL A 82 -2.05 -8.71 -6.62
N HIS A 83 -2.05 -9.45 -5.51
CA HIS A 83 -1.82 -8.88 -4.18
C HIS A 83 -0.33 -8.80 -3.81
N ASN A 84 0.53 -9.50 -4.53
CA ASN A 84 1.97 -9.37 -4.34
C ASN A 84 2.44 -8.00 -4.83
N LEU A 85 2.92 -7.17 -3.91
CA LEU A 85 3.29 -5.78 -4.19
C LEU A 85 4.43 -5.66 -5.20
N ASN A 86 5.43 -6.55 -5.16
CA ASN A 86 6.53 -6.56 -6.12
C ASN A 86 6.04 -6.86 -7.55
N GLN A 87 5.17 -7.87 -7.69
CA GLN A 87 4.58 -8.20 -8.99
C GLN A 87 3.72 -7.07 -9.51
N LYS A 88 2.92 -6.46 -8.64
CA LYS A 88 2.06 -5.33 -8.99
C LYS A 88 2.86 -4.09 -9.37
N TYR A 89 3.94 -3.81 -8.68
CA TYR A 89 4.85 -2.72 -9.03
C TYR A 89 5.50 -2.94 -10.41
N ASN A 90 6.01 -4.15 -10.66
CA ASN A 90 6.59 -4.49 -11.97
C ASN A 90 5.54 -4.38 -13.08
N TYR A 91 4.32 -4.81 -12.83
CA TYR A 91 3.20 -4.63 -13.74
C TYR A 91 2.94 -3.15 -14.04
N ALA A 92 2.94 -2.29 -13.02
CA ALA A 92 2.78 -0.86 -13.20
C ALA A 92 3.89 -0.24 -14.06
N LEU A 93 5.15 -0.61 -13.85
CA LEU A 93 6.27 -0.15 -14.69
C LEU A 93 6.11 -0.58 -16.15
N GLN A 94 5.69 -1.81 -16.41
CA GLN A 94 5.44 -2.32 -17.76
C GLN A 94 4.29 -1.59 -18.48
N ASN A 95 3.36 -1.02 -17.71
CA ASN A 95 2.22 -0.25 -18.23
C ASN A 95 2.43 1.28 -18.17
N GLY A 96 3.67 1.72 -18.29
CA GLY A 96 4.00 3.14 -18.49
C GLY A 96 4.12 3.97 -17.21
N CYS A 97 4.05 3.35 -16.03
CA CYS A 97 4.20 4.05 -14.75
C CYS A 97 5.68 4.37 -14.43
N ASN A 98 6.42 4.94 -15.40
CA ASN A 98 7.86 5.24 -15.25
C ASN A 98 8.17 6.17 -14.08
N GLY A 99 7.23 7.03 -13.67
CA GLY A 99 7.36 7.89 -12.50
C GLY A 99 7.53 7.13 -11.19
N LEU A 100 7.21 5.82 -11.15
CA LEU A 100 7.40 4.98 -9.96
C LEU A 100 8.85 4.55 -9.74
N ARG A 101 9.72 4.61 -10.77
CA ARG A 101 11.13 4.15 -10.67
C ARG A 101 11.93 4.86 -9.58
N ASN A 102 11.56 6.07 -9.22
CA ASN A 102 12.25 6.87 -8.21
C ASN A 102 11.60 6.78 -6.82
N ILE A 103 10.58 5.95 -6.66
CA ILE A 103 9.95 5.74 -5.36
C ILE A 103 10.78 4.71 -4.59
N CYS A 104 11.25 5.11 -3.42
CA CYS A 104 11.99 4.23 -2.49
C CYS A 104 11.07 3.14 -1.97
N PHE A 105 11.08 1.97 -2.64
CA PHE A 105 10.22 0.90 -2.20
C PHE A 105 10.72 -0.45 -2.72
N PHE A 106 10.84 -0.65 -4.04
CA PHE A 106 11.28 -1.92 -4.63
C PHE A 106 12.67 -1.86 -5.25
N GLN A 107 13.04 -0.74 -5.88
CA GLN A 107 14.32 -0.59 -6.54
C GLN A 107 15.33 0.21 -5.71
N LYS A 108 14.85 1.09 -4.84
CA LYS A 108 15.68 1.87 -3.92
C LYS A 108 15.33 1.46 -2.50
N LYS A 109 16.20 0.70 -1.87
CA LYS A 109 16.00 0.24 -0.49
C LYS A 109 15.80 1.41 0.47
N HIS A 110 14.90 1.24 1.41
CA HIS A 110 14.72 2.16 2.52
C HIS A 110 15.99 2.21 3.37
N GLN A 111 16.33 3.38 3.92
CA GLN A 111 17.52 3.53 4.77
C GLN A 111 17.43 2.74 6.08
N ASP A 112 16.21 2.57 6.60
CA ASP A 112 15.94 1.73 7.78
C ASP A 112 15.61 0.30 7.31
N ASN A 113 16.49 -0.65 7.64
CA ASN A 113 16.33 -2.04 7.24
C ASN A 113 15.06 -2.70 7.81
N LEU A 114 14.61 -2.29 9.02
CA LEU A 114 13.39 -2.82 9.60
C LEU A 114 12.16 -2.38 8.79
N VAL A 115 12.15 -1.13 8.35
CA VAL A 115 11.09 -0.61 7.46
C VAL A 115 11.14 -1.33 6.11
N GLN A 116 12.34 -1.54 5.54
CA GLN A 116 12.49 -2.27 4.28
C GLN A 116 11.92 -3.70 4.38
N ASN A 117 12.23 -4.41 5.46
CA ASN A 117 11.71 -5.75 5.69
C ASN A 117 10.17 -5.78 5.72
N LEU A 118 9.51 -4.74 6.28
CA LEU A 118 8.06 -4.66 6.27
C LEU A 118 7.50 -4.52 4.85
N PHE A 119 8.19 -3.81 3.97
CA PHE A 119 7.81 -3.74 2.57
C PHE A 119 8.02 -5.08 1.83
N ASP A 120 9.15 -5.71 2.04
CA ASP A 120 9.55 -6.95 1.35
C ASP A 120 8.68 -8.15 1.76
N ASP A 121 8.27 -8.18 3.02
CA ASP A 121 7.54 -9.29 3.61
C ASP A 121 6.02 -9.18 3.49
N TRP A 122 5.46 -8.03 3.08
CA TRP A 122 4.02 -7.85 3.12
C TRP A 122 3.29 -8.83 2.19
N ARG A 123 2.25 -9.50 2.74
CA ARG A 123 1.35 -10.42 2.04
C ARG A 123 -0.02 -10.46 2.71
N VAL A 124 -1.03 -10.86 1.95
CA VAL A 124 -2.43 -10.86 2.44
C VAL A 124 -2.68 -11.88 3.55
N GLU A 125 -1.86 -12.91 3.65
CA GLU A 125 -1.93 -13.97 4.65
C GLU A 125 -1.69 -13.45 6.06
N TYR A 126 -1.06 -12.30 6.23
CA TYR A 126 -0.85 -11.69 7.55
C TYR A 126 -2.12 -11.42 8.33
N ARG A 127 -3.27 -11.38 7.68
CA ARG A 127 -4.57 -11.32 8.35
C ARG A 127 -4.79 -12.48 9.33
N TYR A 128 -4.14 -13.61 9.09
CA TYR A 128 -4.34 -14.85 9.84
C TYR A 128 -3.13 -15.23 10.71
N GLU A 129 -2.07 -14.45 10.69
CA GLU A 129 -0.83 -14.72 11.42
C GLU A 129 -0.78 -13.94 12.73
N ASN A 130 -0.24 -14.58 13.80
CA ASN A 130 0.15 -13.90 15.02
C ASN A 130 1.62 -13.47 14.89
N ARG A 131 1.88 -12.19 14.61
CA ARG A 131 3.24 -11.63 14.61
C ARG A 131 3.51 -10.88 15.90
N SER A 132 4.55 -11.31 16.62
CA SER A 132 5.01 -10.68 17.86
C SER A 132 6.01 -9.54 17.67
N ASN A 133 6.49 -9.30 16.44
CA ASN A 133 7.66 -8.43 16.18
C ASN A 133 7.29 -7.04 15.64
N LEU A 134 6.01 -6.69 15.62
CA LEU A 134 5.57 -5.38 15.19
C LEU A 134 5.44 -4.45 16.40
N SER A 135 6.11 -3.30 16.37
CA SER A 135 5.94 -2.28 17.39
C SER A 135 5.33 -1.00 16.81
N PRO A 136 4.61 -0.20 17.63
CA PRO A 136 4.08 1.08 17.17
C PRO A 136 5.15 2.02 16.61
N GLU A 137 6.39 1.94 17.12
CA GLU A 137 7.50 2.79 16.70
C GLU A 137 7.94 2.46 15.26
N ILE A 138 8.14 1.17 14.95
CA ILE A 138 8.52 0.76 13.60
C ILE A 138 7.37 0.98 12.61
N LEU A 139 6.13 0.71 13.02
CA LEU A 139 4.95 0.98 12.20
C LEU A 139 4.73 2.46 11.95
N SER A 140 5.09 3.34 12.89
CA SER A 140 5.05 4.79 12.69
C SER A 140 5.95 5.22 11.53
N LYS A 141 7.19 4.71 11.49
CA LYS A 141 8.13 4.97 10.39
C LYS A 141 7.63 4.38 9.07
N TYR A 142 7.11 3.16 9.13
CA TYR A 142 6.58 2.46 7.97
C TYR A 142 5.38 3.20 7.35
N ILE A 143 4.38 3.60 8.16
CA ILE A 143 3.21 4.37 7.69
C ILE A 143 3.62 5.75 7.16
N SER A 144 4.59 6.41 7.78
CA SER A 144 5.14 7.68 7.27
C SER A 144 5.77 7.49 5.87
N SER A 145 6.50 6.40 5.66
CA SER A 145 7.07 6.06 4.34
C SER A 145 5.98 5.79 3.30
N ILE A 146 4.93 5.03 3.68
CA ILE A 146 3.77 4.76 2.82
C ILE A 146 3.03 6.05 2.45
N GLU A 147 2.85 6.96 3.41
CA GLU A 147 2.24 8.27 3.14
C GLU A 147 3.06 9.08 2.13
N GLY A 148 4.39 9.07 2.25
CA GLY A 148 5.28 9.70 1.27
C GLY A 148 5.11 9.11 -0.14
N ILE A 149 4.99 7.79 -0.24
CA ILE A 149 4.71 7.08 -1.50
C ILE A 149 3.33 7.49 -2.04
N TYR A 150 2.31 7.46 -1.20
CA TYR A 150 0.95 7.88 -1.53
C TYR A 150 0.93 9.29 -2.14
N GLN A 151 1.53 10.28 -1.47
CA GLN A 151 1.60 11.66 -1.95
C GLN A 151 2.38 11.78 -3.27
N THR A 152 3.46 11.03 -3.43
CA THR A 152 4.25 11.02 -4.65
C THR A 152 3.44 10.50 -5.84
N ILE A 153 2.68 9.41 -5.64
CA ILE A 153 1.82 8.84 -6.68
C ILE A 153 0.69 9.83 -7.03
N LEU A 154 0.05 10.44 -6.02
CA LEU A 154 -0.96 11.47 -6.26
C LEU A 154 -0.41 12.58 -7.15
N LYS A 155 0.71 13.18 -6.75
CA LYS A 155 1.33 14.30 -7.50
C LYS A 155 1.64 13.95 -8.95
N LYS A 156 2.03 12.69 -9.22
CA LYS A 156 2.45 12.26 -10.55
C LYS A 156 1.30 11.80 -11.46
N TYR A 157 0.24 11.25 -10.88
CA TYR A 157 -0.82 10.57 -11.63
C TYR A 157 -2.21 11.19 -11.47
N THR A 158 -2.38 12.23 -10.65
CA THR A 158 -3.59 13.04 -10.64
C THR A 158 -3.54 14.01 -11.82
N ARG A 159 -4.58 13.96 -12.64
CA ARG A 159 -4.82 14.85 -13.79
C ARG A 159 -5.80 15.93 -13.40
#